data_5d88b6a15d46cd8617149177be550041
#
_entry.id   5d88b6a15d46cd8617149177be550041
#
_cell.length_a   1.000
_cell.length_b   1.000
_cell.length_c   1.000
_cell.angle_alpha   90.00
_cell.angle_beta   90.00
_cell.angle_gamma   90.00
#
_symmetry.space_group_name_H-M   'P 1'
#
loop_
_entity.id
_entity.type
_entity.pdbx_description
1 polymer ?
#
loop_
_entity_poly.entity_id
_entity_poly.type
_entity_poly.pdbx_seq_one_letter_code
_entity_poly.pdbx_strand_id
1 'polypeptide(L)'
;MTLLIKSIDDLARQKFDVFVPTMGALHAGHQSLIELAKQKGDRVLVSIFVNPLQFENKDDLAKYPQTLDADLKLAEAAGATAVFAPTYKDIYPDEITKIDAGEIGKLYEGASRDGHFSGVLTVVKRLFDLTKPSVAIFGEKDFQQLFLIKQMVKQLNIPIEIVAAPTIREADGLAMSSRNVRLDKDGRKSALIISKALKENSIADMHKVLAEEPGFTLDYLEIIDEDTFLPASEGSKNKRAIIAGWVNGVRLLDNKRMGGAL
;
A
#
# COMPACT_ATOMS: atom_id res chain seq x y z
N MET A 1 -15.17 22.04 1.45
CA MET A 1 -16.05 20.84 1.33
C MET A 1 -15.51 19.97 0.22
N THR A 2 -15.16 18.73 0.50
CA THR A 2 -14.63 17.77 -0.47
C THR A 2 -15.75 17.21 -1.32
N LEU A 3 -15.59 17.22 -2.65
CA LEU A 3 -16.58 16.71 -3.58
C LEU A 3 -16.61 15.18 -3.56
N LEU A 4 -17.78 14.56 -3.35
CA LEU A 4 -17.96 13.13 -3.53
C LEU A 4 -18.40 12.83 -4.96
N ILE A 5 -17.58 12.07 -5.70
CA ILE A 5 -17.83 11.63 -7.08
C ILE A 5 -18.15 10.13 -7.05
N LYS A 6 -19.28 9.73 -7.61
CA LYS A 6 -19.74 8.33 -7.65
C LYS A 6 -19.89 7.78 -9.06
N SER A 7 -19.78 8.60 -10.09
CA SER A 7 -19.90 8.17 -11.48
C SER A 7 -18.67 8.53 -12.31
N ILE A 8 -18.42 7.77 -13.36
CA ILE A 8 -17.37 8.09 -14.35
C ILE A 8 -17.68 9.38 -15.10
N ASP A 9 -18.96 9.64 -15.40
CA ASP A 9 -19.37 10.85 -16.11
C ASP A 9 -19.07 12.12 -15.30
N ASP A 10 -19.32 12.10 -14.00
CA ASP A 10 -18.98 13.22 -13.11
C ASP A 10 -17.46 13.36 -12.95
N LEU A 11 -16.73 12.24 -12.88
CA LEU A 11 -15.26 12.24 -12.84
C LEU A 11 -14.70 12.86 -14.12
N ALA A 12 -15.21 12.50 -15.28
CA ALA A 12 -14.74 12.99 -16.59
C ALA A 12 -14.90 14.51 -16.79
N ARG A 13 -15.82 15.14 -16.04
CA ARG A 13 -16.02 16.60 -16.04
C ARG A 13 -15.00 17.35 -15.19
N GLN A 14 -14.14 16.63 -14.48
CA GLN A 14 -13.16 17.19 -13.55
C GLN A 14 -11.73 16.90 -14.04
N LYS A 15 -10.78 17.69 -13.56
CA LYS A 15 -9.36 17.44 -13.73
C LYS A 15 -8.70 17.49 -12.37
N PHE A 16 -7.77 16.58 -12.13
CA PHE A 16 -7.02 16.49 -10.89
C PHE A 16 -5.52 16.38 -11.19
N ASP A 17 -4.71 17.07 -10.41
CA ASP A 17 -3.26 17.09 -10.58
C ASP A 17 -2.63 15.88 -9.93
N VAL A 18 -3.10 15.56 -8.72
CA VAL A 18 -2.53 14.51 -7.87
C VAL A 18 -3.59 13.49 -7.48
N PHE A 19 -3.20 12.25 -7.51
CA PHE A 19 -4.06 11.11 -7.19
C PHE A 19 -3.51 10.28 -6.02
N VAL A 20 -4.40 9.91 -5.10
CA VAL A 20 -4.11 9.02 -3.97
C VAL A 20 -5.07 7.82 -4.03
N PRO A 21 -4.66 6.68 -4.61
CA PRO A 21 -5.51 5.49 -4.63
C PRO A 21 -5.56 4.81 -3.27
N THR A 22 -6.78 4.52 -2.79
CA THR A 22 -7.02 3.79 -1.54
C THR A 22 -8.17 2.80 -1.68
N MET A 23 -8.27 1.89 -0.71
CA MET A 23 -9.43 1.01 -0.56
C MET A 23 -10.41 1.47 0.51
N GLY A 24 -10.24 2.68 1.07
CA GLY A 24 -11.01 3.16 2.22
C GLY A 24 -10.44 2.68 3.56
N ALA A 25 -11.24 2.80 4.63
CA ALA A 25 -10.81 2.63 6.02
C ALA A 25 -9.58 3.50 6.31
N LEU A 26 -9.70 4.79 5.97
CA LEU A 26 -8.60 5.72 6.04
C LEU A 26 -8.14 5.94 7.49
N HIS A 27 -6.84 6.10 7.66
CA HIS A 27 -6.17 6.35 8.94
C HIS A 27 -5.06 7.39 8.76
N ALA A 28 -4.37 7.77 9.81
CA ALA A 28 -3.33 8.81 9.75
C ALA A 28 -2.22 8.54 8.71
N GLY A 29 -1.93 7.27 8.41
CA GLY A 29 -1.04 6.91 7.29
C GLY A 29 -1.60 7.34 5.93
N HIS A 30 -2.90 7.18 5.68
CA HIS A 30 -3.53 7.70 4.46
C HIS A 30 -3.63 9.23 4.47
N GLN A 31 -3.89 9.82 5.65
CA GLN A 31 -3.90 11.27 5.82
C GLN A 31 -2.57 11.88 5.36
N SER A 32 -1.44 11.32 5.78
CA SER A 32 -0.10 11.81 5.37
C SER A 32 0.13 11.73 3.86
N LEU A 33 -0.45 10.71 3.15
CA LEU A 33 -0.39 10.65 1.70
C LEU A 33 -1.15 11.83 1.05
N ILE A 34 -2.32 12.16 1.59
CA ILE A 34 -3.16 13.25 1.07
C ILE A 34 -2.50 14.61 1.35
N GLU A 35 -1.92 14.80 2.54
CA GLU A 35 -1.17 15.99 2.89
C GLU A 35 0.06 16.19 1.99
N LEU A 36 0.78 15.11 1.68
CA LEU A 36 1.88 15.13 0.71
C LEU A 36 1.37 15.44 -0.71
N ALA A 37 0.23 14.86 -1.09
CA ALA A 37 -0.42 15.14 -2.38
C ALA A 37 -0.74 16.62 -2.53
N LYS A 38 -1.24 17.27 -1.46
CA LYS A 38 -1.54 18.71 -1.45
C LYS A 38 -0.29 19.59 -1.64
N GLN A 39 0.89 19.09 -1.28
CA GLN A 39 2.15 19.79 -1.55
C GLN A 39 2.62 19.65 -3.01
N LYS A 40 2.06 18.67 -3.75
CA LYS A 40 2.43 18.36 -5.14
C LYS A 40 1.48 18.96 -6.18
N GLY A 41 0.29 19.39 -5.76
CA GLY A 41 -0.68 20.03 -6.65
C GLY A 41 -1.93 20.50 -5.92
N ASP A 42 -2.67 21.39 -6.57
CA ASP A 42 -3.81 22.05 -5.95
C ASP A 42 -5.06 21.16 -5.92
N ARG A 43 -5.25 20.31 -6.92
CA ARG A 43 -6.43 19.47 -7.07
C ARG A 43 -6.11 18.01 -6.80
N VAL A 44 -6.36 17.61 -5.55
CA VAL A 44 -6.09 16.26 -5.05
C VAL A 44 -7.34 15.40 -5.13
N LEU A 45 -7.25 14.27 -5.83
CA LEU A 45 -8.27 13.22 -5.88
C LEU A 45 -7.85 12.03 -5.02
N VAL A 46 -8.74 11.58 -4.16
CA VAL A 46 -8.58 10.30 -3.43
C VAL A 46 -9.57 9.31 -4.00
N SER A 47 -9.17 8.08 -4.34
CA SER A 47 -10.16 7.03 -4.61
C SER A 47 -10.40 6.17 -3.39
N ILE A 48 -11.65 5.72 -3.25
CA ILE A 48 -12.07 4.71 -2.25
C ILE A 48 -12.74 3.58 -3.02
N PHE A 49 -11.99 2.51 -3.29
CA PHE A 49 -12.49 1.35 -4.02
C PHE A 49 -11.88 0.06 -3.48
N VAL A 50 -12.70 -0.77 -2.84
CA VAL A 50 -12.30 -2.10 -2.39
C VAL A 50 -12.26 -3.01 -3.61
N ASN A 51 -11.04 -3.30 -4.10
CA ASN A 51 -10.83 -4.06 -5.32
C ASN A 51 -10.87 -5.57 -5.09
N PRO A 52 -11.89 -6.31 -5.56
CA PRO A 52 -11.97 -7.75 -5.33
C PRO A 52 -10.83 -8.55 -5.97
N LEU A 53 -10.25 -8.04 -7.07
CA LEU A 53 -9.21 -8.76 -7.83
C LEU A 53 -7.90 -8.96 -7.07
N GLN A 54 -7.66 -8.18 -6.00
CA GLN A 54 -6.44 -8.27 -5.19
C GLN A 54 -6.63 -9.08 -3.91
N PHE A 55 -7.81 -9.65 -3.68
CA PHE A 55 -8.10 -10.52 -2.54
C PHE A 55 -8.11 -11.98 -3.00
N GLU A 56 -7.20 -12.77 -2.46
CA GLU A 56 -7.20 -14.22 -2.63
C GLU A 56 -8.32 -14.84 -1.78
N ASN A 57 -8.46 -14.37 -0.54
CA ASN A 57 -9.43 -14.88 0.43
C ASN A 57 -10.71 -14.04 0.41
N LYS A 58 -11.84 -14.69 0.09
CA LYS A 58 -13.18 -14.06 0.10
C LYS A 58 -13.59 -13.56 1.49
N ASP A 59 -13.12 -14.22 2.55
CA ASP A 59 -13.42 -13.80 3.93
C ASP A 59 -12.68 -12.52 4.30
N ASP A 60 -11.45 -12.31 3.81
CA ASP A 60 -10.71 -11.05 4.01
C ASP A 60 -11.38 -9.90 3.26
N LEU A 61 -11.86 -10.15 2.03
CA LEU A 61 -12.65 -9.19 1.27
C LEU A 61 -13.96 -8.83 2.01
N ALA A 62 -14.70 -9.82 2.49
CA ALA A 62 -15.97 -9.60 3.18
C ALA A 62 -15.81 -8.85 4.52
N LYS A 63 -14.67 -9.04 5.20
CA LYS A 63 -14.34 -8.37 6.46
C LYS A 63 -13.61 -7.04 6.27
N TYR A 64 -13.34 -6.62 5.02
CA TYR A 64 -12.64 -5.36 4.79
C TYR A 64 -13.53 -4.17 5.20
N PRO A 65 -13.06 -3.25 6.04
CA PRO A 65 -13.89 -2.16 6.56
C PRO A 65 -14.39 -1.24 5.45
N GLN A 66 -15.65 -0.86 5.48
CA GLN A 66 -16.25 0.10 4.58
C GLN A 66 -16.81 1.27 5.40
N THR A 67 -16.11 2.39 5.41
CA THR A 67 -16.33 3.51 6.32
C THR A 67 -16.40 4.84 5.56
N LEU A 68 -17.13 4.87 4.43
CA LEU A 68 -17.11 5.99 3.48
C LEU A 68 -17.34 7.36 4.13
N ASP A 69 -18.29 7.48 5.07
CA ASP A 69 -18.58 8.78 5.72
C ASP A 69 -17.42 9.25 6.62
N ALA A 70 -16.75 8.34 7.32
CA ALA A 70 -15.57 8.65 8.10
C ALA A 70 -14.38 8.97 7.20
N ASP A 71 -14.23 8.22 6.12
CA ASP A 71 -13.17 8.41 5.13
C ASP A 71 -13.28 9.77 4.44
N LEU A 72 -14.50 10.20 4.09
CA LEU A 72 -14.75 11.53 3.53
C LEU A 72 -14.30 12.64 4.47
N LYS A 73 -14.63 12.54 5.76
CA LYS A 73 -14.24 13.53 6.76
C LYS A 73 -12.73 13.60 6.93
N LEU A 74 -12.06 12.43 6.94
CA LEU A 74 -10.61 12.38 7.04
C LEU A 74 -9.94 12.94 5.79
N ALA A 75 -10.42 12.56 4.59
CA ALA A 75 -9.91 13.07 3.33
C ALA A 75 -10.08 14.60 3.22
N GLU A 76 -11.22 15.14 3.65
CA GLU A 76 -11.47 16.57 3.71
C GLU A 76 -10.49 17.28 4.66
N ALA A 77 -10.34 16.76 5.87
CA ALA A 77 -9.42 17.32 6.85
C ALA A 77 -7.97 17.33 6.39
N ALA A 78 -7.57 16.31 5.60
CA ALA A 78 -6.25 16.21 4.99
C ALA A 78 -6.05 17.08 3.73
N GLY A 79 -7.12 17.73 3.22
CA GLY A 79 -7.05 18.65 2.09
C GLY A 79 -7.36 18.04 0.73
N ALA A 80 -8.02 16.88 0.65
CA ALA A 80 -8.51 16.33 -0.60
C ALA A 80 -9.55 17.27 -1.25
N THR A 81 -9.42 17.48 -2.56
CA THR A 81 -10.39 18.26 -3.34
C THR A 81 -11.64 17.44 -3.65
N ALA A 82 -11.45 16.15 -3.93
CA ALA A 82 -12.53 15.23 -4.21
C ALA A 82 -12.19 13.80 -3.76
N VAL A 83 -13.24 13.03 -3.50
CA VAL A 83 -13.19 11.58 -3.28
C VAL A 83 -13.97 10.91 -4.40
N PHE A 84 -13.35 9.97 -5.09
CA PHE A 84 -13.97 9.11 -6.09
C PHE A 84 -14.27 7.75 -5.47
N ALA A 85 -15.56 7.44 -5.33
CA ALA A 85 -16.06 6.20 -4.76
C ALA A 85 -16.87 5.40 -5.81
N PRO A 86 -16.19 4.76 -6.78
CA PRO A 86 -16.84 4.04 -7.87
C PRO A 86 -17.42 2.71 -7.42
N THR A 87 -18.38 2.19 -8.22
CA THR A 87 -18.83 0.81 -8.12
C THR A 87 -17.88 -0.13 -8.86
N TYR A 88 -18.05 -1.45 -8.65
CA TYR A 88 -17.32 -2.47 -9.41
C TYR A 88 -17.52 -2.31 -10.93
N LYS A 89 -18.75 -2.03 -11.37
CA LYS A 89 -19.08 -1.87 -12.79
C LYS A 89 -18.46 -0.60 -13.41
N ASP A 90 -18.23 0.43 -12.62
CA ASP A 90 -17.53 1.63 -13.08
C ASP A 90 -16.07 1.33 -13.38
N ILE A 91 -15.44 0.53 -12.54
CA ILE A 91 -14.04 0.15 -12.74
C ILE A 91 -13.90 -0.94 -13.80
N TYR A 92 -14.77 -1.93 -13.78
CA TYR A 92 -14.73 -3.10 -14.66
C TYR A 92 -16.06 -3.27 -15.40
N PRO A 93 -16.33 -2.44 -16.44
CA PRO A 93 -17.58 -2.53 -17.22
C PRO A 93 -17.63 -3.78 -18.10
N ASP A 94 -16.46 -4.26 -18.56
CA ASP A 94 -16.30 -5.35 -19.52
C ASP A 94 -15.44 -6.47 -18.94
N GLU A 95 -15.09 -7.45 -19.80
CA GLU A 95 -14.13 -8.50 -19.45
C GLU A 95 -12.77 -7.91 -19.09
N ILE A 96 -12.19 -8.41 -17.98
CA ILE A 96 -10.98 -7.86 -17.40
C ILE A 96 -9.76 -8.61 -17.93
N THR A 97 -8.92 -7.91 -18.68
CA THR A 97 -7.56 -8.38 -18.95
C THR A 97 -6.65 -7.97 -17.80
N LYS A 98 -6.20 -8.93 -17.01
CA LYS A 98 -5.29 -8.67 -15.89
C LYS A 98 -3.89 -8.31 -16.39
N ILE A 99 -3.26 -7.36 -15.72
CA ILE A 99 -1.84 -7.04 -15.93
C ILE A 99 -1.01 -8.10 -15.22
N ASP A 100 -0.04 -8.69 -15.93
CA ASP A 100 0.92 -9.60 -15.32
C ASP A 100 1.92 -8.81 -14.45
N ALA A 101 2.07 -9.24 -13.20
CA ALA A 101 3.04 -8.66 -12.28
C ALA A 101 4.47 -9.18 -12.50
N GLY A 102 4.67 -10.10 -13.41
CA GLY A 102 5.97 -10.69 -13.74
C GLY A 102 6.58 -11.51 -12.60
N GLU A 103 7.86 -11.85 -12.73
CA GLU A 103 8.54 -12.72 -11.75
C GLU A 103 8.65 -12.07 -10.37
N ILE A 104 8.90 -10.77 -10.30
CA ILE A 104 8.94 -10.06 -8.99
C ILE A 104 7.58 -10.12 -8.28
N GLY A 105 6.49 -10.13 -9.04
CA GLY A 105 5.14 -10.28 -8.50
C GLY A 105 4.84 -11.65 -7.89
N LYS A 106 5.73 -12.64 -8.06
CA LYS A 106 5.61 -13.99 -7.51
C LYS A 106 6.47 -14.21 -6.26
N LEU A 107 7.31 -13.24 -5.88
CA LEU A 107 8.16 -13.30 -4.71
C LEU A 107 7.45 -12.72 -3.48
N TYR A 108 7.90 -13.08 -2.29
CA TYR A 108 7.52 -12.49 -1.00
C TYR A 108 6.00 -12.37 -0.81
N GLU A 109 5.43 -11.15 -0.81
CA GLU A 109 3.97 -10.96 -0.72
C GLU A 109 3.22 -11.68 -1.84
N GLY A 110 3.77 -11.74 -3.05
CA GLY A 110 3.16 -12.43 -4.17
C GLY A 110 3.21 -13.95 -4.05
N ALA A 111 4.23 -14.51 -3.39
CA ALA A 111 4.30 -15.94 -3.09
C ALA A 111 3.24 -16.36 -2.06
N SER A 112 2.96 -15.48 -1.10
CA SER A 112 1.98 -15.73 -0.03
C SER A 112 0.55 -15.35 -0.42
N ARG A 113 0.35 -14.61 -1.53
CA ARG A 113 -0.95 -14.07 -1.96
C ARG A 113 -1.06 -14.16 -3.48
N ASP A 114 -1.42 -15.34 -3.98
CA ASP A 114 -1.48 -15.58 -5.43
C ASP A 114 -2.42 -14.60 -6.15
N GLY A 115 -1.97 -14.08 -7.29
CA GLY A 115 -2.73 -13.12 -8.11
C GLY A 115 -2.90 -11.71 -7.51
N HIS A 116 -2.45 -11.47 -6.28
CA HIS A 116 -2.60 -10.19 -5.57
C HIS A 116 -2.07 -9.03 -6.39
N PHE A 117 -0.81 -9.08 -6.79
CA PHE A 117 -0.19 -7.96 -7.52
C PHE A 117 -0.76 -7.77 -8.92
N SER A 118 -1.14 -8.83 -9.62
CA SER A 118 -1.86 -8.69 -10.89
C SER A 118 -3.19 -7.94 -10.69
N GLY A 119 -3.90 -8.23 -9.60
CA GLY A 119 -5.10 -7.49 -9.22
C GLY A 119 -4.83 -6.02 -8.90
N VAL A 120 -3.76 -5.73 -8.16
CA VAL A 120 -3.35 -4.35 -7.82
C VAL A 120 -2.96 -3.56 -9.06
N LEU A 121 -2.08 -4.11 -9.92
CA LEU A 121 -1.64 -3.42 -11.13
C LEU A 121 -2.81 -3.14 -12.07
N THR A 122 -3.74 -4.09 -12.19
CA THR A 122 -4.93 -3.95 -13.03
C THR A 122 -5.83 -2.80 -12.55
N VAL A 123 -6.14 -2.73 -11.25
CA VAL A 123 -6.98 -1.64 -10.74
C VAL A 123 -6.27 -0.29 -10.81
N VAL A 124 -4.98 -0.23 -10.46
CA VAL A 124 -4.22 1.02 -10.49
C VAL A 124 -4.11 1.55 -11.92
N LYS A 125 -3.83 0.69 -12.90
CA LYS A 125 -3.82 1.09 -14.32
C LYS A 125 -5.18 1.63 -14.75
N ARG A 126 -6.27 0.93 -14.39
CA ARG A 126 -7.63 1.38 -14.73
C ARG A 126 -7.96 2.73 -14.09
N LEU A 127 -7.59 2.92 -12.82
CA LEU A 127 -7.77 4.20 -12.15
C LEU A 127 -6.96 5.32 -12.82
N PHE A 128 -5.73 5.05 -13.24
CA PHE A 128 -4.91 6.01 -14.00
C PHE A 128 -5.55 6.40 -15.33
N ASP A 129 -6.13 5.44 -16.06
CA ASP A 129 -6.83 5.72 -17.32
C ASP A 129 -8.07 6.61 -17.12
N LEU A 130 -8.78 6.42 -16.01
CA LEU A 130 -9.97 7.21 -15.67
C LEU A 130 -9.63 8.60 -15.16
N THR A 131 -8.59 8.73 -14.30
CA THR A 131 -8.30 9.97 -13.58
C THR A 131 -7.25 10.84 -14.27
N LYS A 132 -6.32 10.24 -15.03
CA LYS A 132 -5.22 10.87 -15.80
C LYS A 132 -4.47 11.94 -14.99
N PRO A 133 -3.98 11.64 -13.77
CA PRO A 133 -3.26 12.59 -12.96
C PRO A 133 -1.84 12.80 -13.51
N SER A 134 -1.20 13.92 -13.15
CA SER A 134 0.23 14.13 -13.41
C SER A 134 1.11 13.39 -12.38
N VAL A 135 0.60 13.27 -11.14
CA VAL A 135 1.31 12.68 -10.01
C VAL A 135 0.40 11.70 -9.28
N ALA A 136 0.93 10.56 -8.84
CA ALA A 136 0.21 9.65 -7.95
C ALA A 136 1.09 9.31 -6.72
N ILE A 137 0.47 9.33 -5.52
CA ILE A 137 1.16 9.12 -4.25
C ILE A 137 0.88 7.71 -3.73
N PHE A 138 1.92 6.99 -3.37
CA PHE A 138 1.84 5.66 -2.76
C PHE A 138 2.72 5.58 -1.52
N GLY A 139 2.27 4.87 -0.49
CA GLY A 139 3.04 4.66 0.73
C GLY A 139 4.16 3.63 0.54
N GLU A 140 5.34 3.90 1.11
CA GLU A 140 6.46 2.96 1.13
C GLU A 140 6.21 1.72 1.99
N LYS A 141 5.20 1.74 2.85
CA LYS A 141 4.87 0.58 3.67
C LYS A 141 4.67 -0.68 2.83
N ASP A 142 3.92 -0.59 1.74
CA ASP A 142 3.69 -1.69 0.79
C ASP A 142 4.73 -1.62 -0.33
N PHE A 143 6.03 -1.80 0.03
CA PHE A 143 7.16 -1.47 -0.83
C PHE A 143 7.22 -2.30 -2.11
N GLN A 144 6.87 -3.59 -2.06
CA GLN A 144 6.78 -4.41 -3.27
C GLN A 144 5.69 -3.92 -4.22
N GLN A 145 4.55 -3.51 -3.70
CA GLN A 145 3.48 -2.88 -4.48
C GLN A 145 3.98 -1.59 -5.16
N LEU A 146 4.65 -0.72 -4.40
CA LEU A 146 5.22 0.52 -4.93
C LEU A 146 6.22 0.27 -6.04
N PHE A 147 7.11 -0.73 -5.86
CA PHE A 147 8.10 -1.13 -6.86
C PHE A 147 7.41 -1.59 -8.16
N LEU A 148 6.44 -2.49 -8.07
CA LEU A 148 5.73 -3.03 -9.22
C LEU A 148 4.90 -1.97 -9.96
N ILE A 149 4.29 -1.02 -9.23
CA ILE A 149 3.58 0.11 -9.84
C ILE A 149 4.55 1.01 -10.61
N LYS A 150 5.72 1.35 -10.05
CA LYS A 150 6.76 2.12 -10.75
C LYS A 150 7.24 1.39 -12.00
N GLN A 151 7.42 0.06 -11.92
CA GLN A 151 7.82 -0.77 -13.05
C GLN A 151 6.74 -0.76 -14.14
N MET A 152 5.47 -0.94 -13.79
CA MET A 152 4.33 -0.87 -14.72
C MET A 152 4.27 0.49 -15.43
N VAL A 153 4.37 1.59 -14.68
CA VAL A 153 4.33 2.95 -15.25
C VAL A 153 5.45 3.14 -16.27
N LYS A 154 6.65 2.67 -15.96
CA LYS A 154 7.81 2.72 -16.87
C LYS A 154 7.61 1.84 -18.11
N GLN A 155 7.19 0.59 -17.94
CA GLN A 155 7.02 -0.37 -19.04
C GLN A 155 5.91 0.03 -20.01
N LEU A 156 4.82 0.58 -19.49
CA LEU A 156 3.67 1.02 -20.29
C LEU A 156 3.78 2.48 -20.76
N ASN A 157 4.90 3.15 -20.46
CA ASN A 157 5.13 4.57 -20.80
C ASN A 157 3.96 5.48 -20.34
N ILE A 158 3.44 5.23 -19.14
CA ILE A 158 2.35 6.05 -18.59
C ILE A 158 2.93 7.39 -18.11
N PRO A 159 2.42 8.55 -18.55
CA PRO A 159 3.00 9.86 -18.24
C PRO A 159 2.57 10.36 -16.84
N ILE A 160 2.87 9.56 -15.80
CA ILE A 160 2.54 9.85 -14.39
C ILE A 160 3.79 9.71 -13.54
N GLU A 161 4.08 10.71 -12.72
CA GLU A 161 5.11 10.62 -11.69
C GLU A 161 4.60 9.82 -10.48
N ILE A 162 5.31 8.78 -10.07
CA ILE A 162 5.02 8.01 -8.85
C ILE A 162 5.87 8.52 -7.70
N VAL A 163 5.23 9.17 -6.74
CA VAL A 163 5.87 9.68 -5.52
C VAL A 163 5.67 8.69 -4.38
N ALA A 164 6.79 8.33 -3.74
CA ALA A 164 6.79 7.49 -2.55
C ALA A 164 6.62 8.36 -1.30
N ALA A 165 5.70 7.99 -0.42
CA ALA A 165 5.51 8.64 0.87
C ALA A 165 6.06 7.74 1.99
N PRO A 166 6.77 8.29 2.99
CA PRO A 166 7.33 7.53 4.09
C PRO A 166 6.26 6.74 4.87
N THR A 167 6.66 5.60 5.43
CA THR A 167 5.80 4.81 6.32
C THR A 167 5.52 5.58 7.61
N ILE A 168 4.25 5.85 7.88
CA ILE A 168 3.81 6.44 9.15
C ILE A 168 3.62 5.33 10.17
N ARG A 169 4.09 5.59 11.39
CA ARG A 169 4.01 4.67 12.52
C ARG A 169 3.12 5.19 13.62
N GLU A 170 2.52 4.29 14.36
CA GLU A 170 1.82 4.60 15.58
C GLU A 170 2.84 4.96 16.70
N ALA A 171 2.39 5.53 17.80
CA ALA A 171 3.26 6.01 18.88
C ALA A 171 4.16 4.93 19.49
N ASP A 172 3.76 3.66 19.40
CA ASP A 172 4.53 2.49 19.83
C ASP A 172 5.49 1.92 18.78
N GLY A 173 5.52 2.52 17.58
CA GLY A 173 6.41 2.14 16.48
C GLY A 173 5.81 1.16 15.46
N LEU A 174 4.59 0.65 15.68
CA LEU A 174 3.93 -0.22 14.71
C LEU A 174 3.60 0.55 13.42
N ALA A 175 3.92 -0.01 12.26
CA ALA A 175 3.53 0.58 10.98
C ALA A 175 2.00 0.69 10.88
N MET A 176 1.48 1.85 10.51
CA MET A 176 0.03 2.06 10.41
C MET A 176 -0.60 1.19 9.33
N SER A 177 -1.68 0.50 9.69
CA SER A 177 -2.45 -0.35 8.80
C SER A 177 -3.91 -0.42 9.25
N SER A 178 -4.84 -0.44 8.29
CA SER A 178 -6.26 -0.70 8.56
C SER A 178 -6.52 -2.07 9.22
N ARG A 179 -5.57 -3.00 9.11
CA ARG A 179 -5.63 -4.31 9.77
C ARG A 179 -5.26 -4.28 11.25
N ASN A 180 -4.59 -3.22 11.74
CA ASN A 180 -4.17 -3.11 13.14
C ASN A 180 -5.35 -3.14 14.14
N VAL A 181 -6.54 -2.68 13.72
CA VAL A 181 -7.76 -2.74 14.54
C VAL A 181 -8.23 -4.17 14.84
N ARG A 182 -7.72 -5.17 14.12
CA ARG A 182 -8.03 -6.59 14.33
C ARG A 182 -7.14 -7.25 15.40
N LEU A 183 -6.09 -6.56 15.85
CA LEU A 183 -5.21 -7.04 16.90
C LEU A 183 -5.85 -6.78 18.27
N ASP A 184 -5.93 -7.81 19.09
CA ASP A 184 -6.22 -7.65 20.50
C ASP A 184 -5.01 -7.07 21.25
N LYS A 185 -5.15 -6.84 22.55
CA LYS A 185 -4.12 -6.19 23.36
C LYS A 185 -2.79 -6.96 23.38
N ASP A 186 -2.84 -8.28 23.40
CA ASP A 186 -1.62 -9.10 23.45
C ASP A 186 -1.03 -9.29 22.05
N GLY A 187 -1.87 -9.50 21.04
CA GLY A 187 -1.42 -9.50 19.64
C GLY A 187 -0.78 -8.18 19.22
N ARG A 188 -1.27 -7.04 19.75
CA ARG A 188 -0.62 -5.77 19.48
C ARG A 188 0.79 -5.69 20.07
N LYS A 189 1.02 -6.24 21.28
CA LYS A 189 2.36 -6.29 21.86
C LYS A 189 3.28 -7.17 21.01
N SER A 190 2.80 -8.36 20.62
CA SER A 190 3.55 -9.28 19.76
C SER A 190 3.89 -8.65 18.40
N ALA A 191 2.99 -7.84 17.83
CA ALA A 191 3.22 -7.17 16.56
C ALA A 191 4.41 -6.18 16.58
N LEU A 192 4.73 -5.61 17.74
CA LEU A 192 5.85 -4.66 17.90
C LEU A 192 7.22 -5.31 17.65
N ILE A 193 7.31 -6.66 17.67
CA ILE A 193 8.54 -7.36 17.36
C ILE A 193 9.05 -7.05 15.95
N ILE A 194 8.15 -6.80 15.01
CA ILE A 194 8.50 -6.43 13.63
C ILE A 194 9.33 -5.15 13.61
N SER A 195 8.82 -4.08 14.23
CA SER A 195 9.52 -2.78 14.27
C SER A 195 10.79 -2.86 15.13
N LYS A 196 10.84 -3.73 16.15
CA LYS A 196 12.04 -4.00 16.94
C LYS A 196 13.10 -4.69 16.09
N ALA A 197 12.75 -5.75 15.36
CA ALA A 197 13.66 -6.45 14.47
C ALA A 197 14.25 -5.53 13.37
N LEU A 198 13.41 -4.69 12.77
CA LEU A 198 13.88 -3.74 11.75
C LEU A 198 14.84 -2.65 12.25
N LYS A 199 15.07 -2.52 13.56
CA LYS A 199 16.14 -1.63 14.10
C LYS A 199 17.52 -2.24 13.93
N GLU A 200 17.61 -3.56 13.80
CA GLU A 200 18.86 -4.28 13.62
C GLU A 200 19.47 -4.01 12.23
N ASN A 201 20.79 -4.22 12.11
CA ASN A 201 21.54 -3.95 10.89
C ASN A 201 21.90 -5.21 10.10
N SER A 202 21.63 -6.40 10.62
CA SER A 202 21.87 -7.65 9.93
C SER A 202 20.65 -8.55 9.96
N ILE A 203 20.48 -9.37 8.92
CA ILE A 203 19.39 -10.35 8.85
C ILE A 203 19.48 -11.37 9.99
N ALA A 204 20.69 -11.74 10.42
CA ALA A 204 20.92 -12.65 11.51
C ALA A 204 20.44 -12.11 12.86
N ASP A 205 20.68 -10.82 13.12
CA ASP A 205 20.23 -10.17 14.36
C ASP A 205 18.72 -9.90 14.32
N MET A 206 18.16 -9.56 13.15
CA MET A 206 16.70 -9.48 12.98
C MET A 206 16.02 -10.82 13.33
N HIS A 207 16.55 -11.95 12.85
CA HIS A 207 16.03 -13.27 13.19
C HIS A 207 16.12 -13.59 14.69
N LYS A 208 17.21 -13.19 15.37
CA LYS A 208 17.33 -13.36 16.82
C LYS A 208 16.25 -12.60 17.57
N VAL A 209 16.02 -11.34 17.18
CA VAL A 209 14.96 -10.51 17.77
C VAL A 209 13.59 -11.13 17.54
N LEU A 210 13.28 -11.59 16.32
CA LEU A 210 11.98 -12.23 16.02
C LEU A 210 11.73 -13.49 16.83
N ALA A 211 12.78 -14.26 17.10
CA ALA A 211 12.68 -15.50 17.89
C ALA A 211 12.33 -15.25 19.38
N GLU A 212 12.44 -14.01 19.87
CA GLU A 212 12.03 -13.64 21.22
C GLU A 212 10.50 -13.59 21.42
N GLU A 213 9.73 -13.53 20.32
CA GLU A 213 8.26 -13.35 20.38
C GLU A 213 7.51 -14.56 19.79
N PRO A 214 7.08 -15.51 20.62
CA PRO A 214 6.39 -16.72 20.15
C PRO A 214 5.00 -16.44 19.57
N GLY A 215 4.42 -15.27 19.84
CA GLY A 215 3.14 -14.84 19.26
C GLY A 215 3.24 -14.33 17.83
N PHE A 216 4.47 -14.24 17.28
CA PHE A 216 4.71 -13.84 15.89
C PHE A 216 5.18 -15.04 15.06
N THR A 217 4.47 -15.32 13.97
CA THR A 217 4.88 -16.33 12.99
C THR A 217 5.45 -15.65 11.76
N LEU A 218 6.76 -15.79 11.53
CA LEU A 218 7.44 -15.21 10.37
C LEU A 218 6.98 -15.90 9.08
N ASP A 219 6.69 -15.12 8.05
CA ASP A 219 6.46 -15.59 6.68
C ASP A 219 7.73 -15.40 5.83
N TYR A 220 8.19 -14.17 5.71
CA TYR A 220 9.49 -13.88 5.11
C TYR A 220 10.21 -12.73 5.82
N LEU A 221 11.54 -12.78 5.77
CA LEU A 221 12.45 -11.68 6.11
C LEU A 221 13.60 -11.71 5.09
N GLU A 222 13.80 -10.61 4.38
CA GLU A 222 14.86 -10.51 3.40
C GLU A 222 15.45 -9.09 3.35
N ILE A 223 16.73 -8.99 2.96
CA ILE A 223 17.34 -7.72 2.59
C ILE A 223 17.43 -7.69 1.06
N ILE A 224 16.64 -6.82 0.45
CA ILE A 224 16.55 -6.68 -1.00
C ILE A 224 17.34 -5.46 -1.49
N ASP A 225 17.71 -5.49 -2.76
CA ASP A 225 18.19 -4.35 -3.52
C ASP A 225 16.96 -3.54 -4.02
N GLU A 226 16.89 -2.24 -3.66
CA GLU A 226 15.73 -1.39 -4.00
C GLU A 226 15.56 -1.18 -5.52
N ASP A 227 16.65 -1.34 -6.31
CA ASP A 227 16.61 -1.08 -7.75
C ASP A 227 16.11 -2.31 -8.55
N THR A 228 16.34 -3.52 -8.03
CA THR A 228 15.98 -4.77 -8.71
C THR A 228 14.88 -5.58 -8.03
N PHE A 229 14.64 -5.32 -6.74
CA PHE A 229 13.79 -6.11 -5.84
C PHE A 229 14.26 -7.57 -5.63
N LEU A 230 15.48 -7.89 -6.00
CA LEU A 230 16.12 -9.18 -5.74
C LEU A 230 16.91 -9.15 -4.42
N PRO A 231 17.29 -10.30 -3.85
CA PRO A 231 18.16 -10.33 -2.67
C PRO A 231 19.40 -9.47 -2.87
N ALA A 232 19.70 -8.64 -1.88
CA ALA A 232 20.82 -7.72 -1.97
C ALA A 232 22.17 -8.45 -1.98
N SER A 233 23.09 -7.98 -2.81
CA SER A 233 24.49 -8.42 -2.86
C SER A 233 25.42 -7.40 -2.20
N GLU A 234 26.71 -7.70 -2.13
CA GLU A 234 27.73 -6.74 -1.67
C GLU A 234 27.75 -5.46 -2.52
N GLY A 235 27.48 -5.58 -3.82
CA GLY A 235 27.44 -4.47 -4.76
C GLY A 235 26.18 -3.61 -4.70
N SER A 236 25.13 -4.03 -4.00
CA SER A 236 23.88 -3.28 -3.89
C SER A 236 24.08 -2.00 -3.10
N LYS A 237 23.81 -0.85 -3.75
CA LYS A 237 23.94 0.48 -3.14
C LYS A 237 22.77 0.86 -2.24
N ASN A 238 21.58 0.48 -2.65
CA ASN A 238 20.34 0.78 -1.96
C ASN A 238 19.71 -0.53 -1.45
N LYS A 239 19.77 -0.74 -0.15
CA LYS A 239 19.29 -1.98 0.48
C LYS A 239 18.10 -1.69 1.38
N ARG A 240 17.13 -2.60 1.38
CA ARG A 240 15.95 -2.50 2.23
C ARG A 240 15.64 -3.85 2.86
N ALA A 241 15.45 -3.87 4.16
CA ALA A 241 14.87 -5.02 4.84
C ALA A 241 13.36 -5.01 4.64
N ILE A 242 12.80 -6.14 4.22
CA ILE A 242 11.37 -6.37 4.07
C ILE A 242 10.96 -7.56 4.94
N ILE A 243 9.83 -7.45 5.62
CA ILE A 243 9.35 -8.48 6.54
C ILE A 243 7.84 -8.60 6.46
N ALA A 244 7.35 -9.84 6.53
CA ALA A 244 5.94 -10.12 6.81
C ALA A 244 5.79 -11.34 7.72
N GLY A 245 4.66 -11.38 8.41
CA GLY A 245 4.31 -12.49 9.29
C GLY A 245 2.92 -12.32 9.87
N TRP A 246 2.59 -13.22 10.80
CA TRP A 246 1.25 -13.36 11.34
C TRP A 246 1.24 -13.18 12.85
N VAL A 247 0.24 -12.45 13.36
CA VAL A 247 -0.09 -12.37 14.79
C VAL A 247 -1.58 -12.60 14.92
N ASN A 248 -1.99 -13.64 15.66
CA ASN A 248 -3.39 -13.98 15.90
C ASN A 248 -4.23 -14.03 14.61
N GLY A 249 -3.67 -14.56 13.52
CA GLY A 249 -4.33 -14.64 12.21
C GLY A 249 -4.40 -13.30 11.45
N VAL A 250 -3.77 -12.25 11.96
CA VAL A 250 -3.63 -10.97 11.25
C VAL A 250 -2.28 -10.92 10.57
N ARG A 251 -2.29 -10.80 9.24
CA ARG A 251 -1.06 -10.60 8.46
C ARG A 251 -0.57 -9.16 8.58
N LEU A 252 0.67 -9.02 8.97
CA LEU A 252 1.38 -7.75 9.11
C LEU A 252 2.60 -7.74 8.21
N LEU A 253 2.92 -6.58 7.67
CA LEU A 253 4.14 -6.34 6.92
C LEU A 253 4.73 -4.97 7.24
N ASP A 254 6.03 -4.88 7.09
CA ASP A 254 6.78 -3.64 7.29
C ASP A 254 8.10 -3.70 6.53
N ASN A 255 8.79 -2.59 6.45
CA ASN A 255 10.10 -2.53 5.83
C ASN A 255 10.91 -1.34 6.34
N LYS A 256 12.21 -1.38 6.12
CA LYS A 256 13.13 -0.29 6.46
C LYS A 256 14.29 -0.23 5.47
N ARG A 257 14.61 0.96 5.01
CA ARG A 257 15.86 1.19 4.26
C ARG A 257 17.06 0.96 5.18
N MET A 258 18.00 0.14 4.73
CA MET A 258 19.20 -0.17 5.53
C MET A 258 20.10 1.06 5.62
N GLY A 259 20.63 1.32 6.84
CA GLY A 259 21.39 2.53 7.13
C GLY A 259 20.55 3.80 7.35
N GLY A 260 19.22 3.74 7.22
CA GLY A 260 18.30 4.81 7.54
C GLY A 260 17.75 4.75 8.97
N ALA A 261 17.09 5.81 9.44
CA ALA A 261 16.26 5.76 10.63
C ALA A 261 14.98 4.93 10.37
N LEU A 262 14.44 4.32 11.41
CA LEU A 262 13.16 3.61 11.36
C LEU A 262 12.03 4.63 11.47
#